data_fc9724943201ee50d5c4df2d7d341237
#
_entry.id   fc9724943201ee50d5c4df2d7d341237
#
_cell.length_a   1.000
_cell.length_b   1.000
_cell.length_c   1.000
_cell.angle_alpha   90.00
_cell.angle_beta   90.00
_cell.angle_gamma   90.00
#
_symmetry.space_group_name_H-M   'P 1'
#
loop_
_entity.id
_entity.type
_entity.pdbx_description
1 polymer ?
#
loop_
_entity_poly.entity_id
_entity_poly.type
_entity_poly.pdbx_seq_one_letter_code
_entity_poly.pdbx_strand_id
1 'polypeptide(L)'
;MTNSFIHATDTLHISKDDHVVGPDGAFITVVGYCDFQCPYCGRAYPIIKQLRRRFPDRLRFVFRHFPLSHKHPRAQQAAEAAEAADAQGRFWAMHDLLFEHQEDLEEKDLFAYAETLGLDAERFGRDIADRRFAMRVSRDVESGRRNGVAGTPTFFLNGSRHTDEETLEEVMLRIMEGRVSTNKEDKPWQPK
;
A
#
# COMPACT_ATOMS: atom_id res chain seq x y z
N MET A 1 13.34 34.79 11.24
CA MET A 1 13.55 33.44 10.66
C MET A 1 12.24 32.70 10.81
N THR A 2 11.44 32.73 9.76
CA THR A 2 10.08 32.20 9.74
C THR A 2 10.16 30.68 9.53
N ASN A 3 9.80 29.97 10.57
CA ASN A 3 9.71 28.51 10.56
C ASN A 3 8.48 28.11 9.72
N SER A 4 8.71 27.73 8.46
CA SER A 4 7.67 27.28 7.56
C SER A 4 7.32 25.83 7.91
N PHE A 5 6.42 25.63 8.86
CA PHE A 5 5.76 24.36 9.04
C PHE A 5 4.84 24.13 7.83
N ILE A 6 5.30 23.33 6.89
CA ILE A 6 4.45 22.78 5.83
C ILE A 6 3.46 21.87 6.55
N HIS A 7 2.22 22.33 6.70
CA HIS A 7 1.12 21.50 7.13
C HIS A 7 0.82 20.45 6.05
N ALA A 8 1.35 19.25 6.24
CA ALA A 8 1.11 18.08 5.37
C ALA A 8 -0.29 17.48 5.61
N THR A 9 -1.35 18.30 5.66
CA THR A 9 -2.68 17.82 6.09
C THR A 9 -3.68 17.56 4.98
N ASP A 10 -3.33 17.81 3.70
CA ASP A 10 -4.34 17.76 2.63
C ASP A 10 -4.17 16.62 1.61
N THR A 11 -3.11 15.82 1.70
CA THR A 11 -2.71 14.92 0.62
C THR A 11 -2.88 13.43 0.88
N LEU A 12 -3.13 13.01 2.12
CA LEU A 12 -3.40 11.61 2.48
C LEU A 12 -4.90 11.26 2.46
N HIS A 13 -5.71 12.05 1.76
CA HIS A 13 -7.13 11.73 1.61
C HIS A 13 -7.30 10.33 1.02
N ILE A 14 -8.05 9.48 1.73
CA ILE A 14 -8.42 8.16 1.25
C ILE A 14 -9.66 8.32 0.37
N SER A 15 -9.56 7.88 -0.87
CA SER A 15 -10.61 7.93 -1.86
C SER A 15 -11.20 6.54 -2.13
N LYS A 16 -12.29 6.51 -2.89
CA LYS A 16 -12.88 5.25 -3.37
C LYS A 16 -11.98 4.47 -4.33
N ASP A 17 -10.96 5.13 -4.88
CA ASP A 17 -10.01 4.52 -5.80
C ASP A 17 -8.82 3.89 -5.07
N ASP A 18 -8.74 4.02 -3.74
CA ASP A 18 -7.70 3.39 -2.93
C ASP A 18 -8.02 1.91 -2.65
N HIS A 19 -7.00 1.09 -2.61
CA HIS A 19 -7.12 -0.30 -2.17
C HIS A 19 -7.14 -0.35 -0.65
N VAL A 20 -8.31 -0.58 -0.10
CA VAL A 20 -8.55 -0.53 1.34
C VAL A 20 -9.01 -1.88 1.87
N VAL A 21 -8.52 -2.24 3.05
CA VAL A 21 -8.99 -3.39 3.82
C VAL A 21 -9.06 -3.05 5.29
N GLY A 22 -10.11 -3.52 5.96
CA GLY A 22 -10.47 -3.16 7.32
C GLY A 22 -11.58 -2.10 7.38
N PRO A 23 -12.18 -1.88 8.56
CA PRO A 23 -13.36 -1.04 8.72
C PRO A 23 -13.07 0.46 8.59
N ASP A 24 -14.04 1.23 8.12
CA ASP A 24 -13.92 2.69 7.96
C ASP A 24 -13.67 3.42 9.29
N GLY A 25 -14.24 2.92 10.39
CA GLY A 25 -14.05 3.49 11.74
C GLY A 25 -12.89 2.87 12.54
N ALA A 26 -11.92 2.26 11.87
CA ALA A 26 -10.77 1.64 12.54
C ALA A 26 -10.01 2.64 13.43
N PHE A 27 -9.55 2.16 14.58
CA PHE A 27 -8.76 2.96 15.51
C PHE A 27 -7.43 3.46 14.90
N ILE A 28 -6.81 2.64 14.07
CA ILE A 28 -5.64 3.01 13.27
C ILE A 28 -5.92 2.81 11.80
N THR A 29 -5.60 3.84 11.01
CA THR A 29 -5.46 3.73 9.56
C THR A 29 -3.99 3.81 9.20
N VAL A 30 -3.50 2.80 8.50
CA VAL A 30 -2.14 2.75 7.94
C VAL A 30 -2.22 2.93 6.45
N VAL A 31 -1.60 3.98 5.92
CA VAL A 31 -1.39 4.16 4.49
C VAL A 31 0.04 3.76 4.16
N GLY A 32 0.21 2.74 3.32
CA GLY A 32 1.50 2.24 2.87
C GLY A 32 1.75 2.54 1.40
N TYR A 33 2.82 3.28 1.10
CA TYR A 33 3.38 3.40 -0.24
C TYR A 33 4.41 2.31 -0.44
N CYS A 34 4.11 1.36 -1.32
CA CYS A 34 4.85 0.13 -1.45
C CYS A 34 5.20 -0.20 -2.91
N ASP A 35 6.20 -1.06 -3.06
CA ASP A 35 6.74 -1.55 -4.31
C ASP A 35 6.84 -3.08 -4.21
N PHE A 36 6.22 -3.81 -5.14
CA PHE A 36 6.16 -5.27 -5.10
C PHE A 36 7.51 -5.94 -5.25
N GLN A 37 8.49 -5.29 -5.88
CA GLN A 37 9.84 -5.84 -6.03
C GLN A 37 10.80 -5.36 -4.92
N CYS A 38 10.38 -4.44 -4.06
CA CYS A 38 11.23 -3.93 -2.98
C CYS A 38 11.37 -4.96 -1.83
N PRO A 39 12.60 -5.41 -1.49
CA PRO A 39 12.79 -6.41 -0.42
C PRO A 39 12.37 -5.90 0.96
N TYR A 40 12.41 -4.58 1.19
CA TYR A 40 11.93 -3.97 2.43
C TYR A 40 10.40 -4.05 2.54
N CYS A 41 9.69 -3.87 1.40
CA CYS A 41 8.24 -4.08 1.34
C CYS A 41 7.88 -5.54 1.57
N GLY A 42 8.67 -6.48 1.01
CA GLY A 42 8.50 -7.91 1.26
C GLY A 42 8.64 -8.28 2.73
N ARG A 43 9.56 -7.64 3.46
CA ARG A 43 9.68 -7.83 4.92
C ARG A 43 8.53 -7.22 5.71
N ALA A 44 7.98 -6.10 5.26
CA ALA A 44 6.85 -5.44 5.92
C ALA A 44 5.51 -6.16 5.67
N TYR A 45 5.37 -6.83 4.53
CA TYR A 45 4.14 -7.53 4.14
C TYR A 45 3.62 -8.53 5.20
N PRO A 46 4.40 -9.52 5.68
CA PRO A 46 3.92 -10.46 6.69
C PRO A 46 3.56 -9.78 8.01
N ILE A 47 4.25 -8.69 8.39
CA ILE A 47 3.95 -7.91 9.60
C ILE A 47 2.55 -7.28 9.47
N ILE A 48 2.28 -6.58 8.38
CA ILE A 48 0.96 -5.99 8.11
C ILE A 48 -0.12 -7.08 8.06
N LYS A 49 0.15 -8.20 7.39
CA LYS A 49 -0.79 -9.33 7.28
C LYS A 49 -1.13 -9.91 8.67
N GLN A 50 -0.13 -10.06 9.55
CA GLN A 50 -0.31 -10.54 10.92
C GLN A 50 -1.09 -9.53 11.78
N LEU A 51 -0.74 -8.24 11.72
CA LEU A 51 -1.42 -7.19 12.49
C LEU A 51 -2.90 -7.06 12.10
N ARG A 52 -3.22 -7.15 10.80
CA ARG A 52 -4.61 -7.17 10.31
C ARG A 52 -5.39 -8.36 10.85
N ARG A 53 -4.78 -9.55 10.93
CA ARG A 53 -5.41 -10.74 11.51
C ARG A 53 -5.63 -10.61 13.02
N ARG A 54 -4.67 -9.98 13.72
CA ARG A 54 -4.72 -9.80 15.17
C ARG A 54 -5.72 -8.72 15.59
N PHE A 55 -5.91 -7.70 14.76
CA PHE A 55 -6.74 -6.52 15.06
C PHE A 55 -7.73 -6.20 13.93
N PRO A 56 -8.63 -7.14 13.56
CA PRO A 56 -9.45 -7.02 12.35
C PRO A 56 -10.40 -5.81 12.40
N ASP A 57 -10.92 -5.46 13.59
CA ASP A 57 -11.87 -4.36 13.78
C ASP A 57 -11.20 -3.02 14.15
N ARG A 58 -9.88 -3.02 14.33
CA ARG A 58 -9.14 -1.85 14.81
C ARG A 58 -8.11 -1.31 13.83
N LEU A 59 -7.78 -2.09 12.80
CA LEU A 59 -6.79 -1.73 11.80
C LEU A 59 -7.42 -1.63 10.43
N ARG A 60 -7.29 -0.46 9.80
CA ARG A 60 -7.57 -0.21 8.40
C ARG A 60 -6.24 -0.05 7.66
N PHE A 61 -6.04 -0.80 6.61
CA PHE A 61 -4.85 -0.70 5.77
C PHE A 61 -5.22 -0.20 4.38
N VAL A 62 -4.46 0.79 3.91
CA VAL A 62 -4.57 1.39 2.57
C VAL A 62 -3.27 1.15 1.85
N PHE A 63 -3.32 0.47 0.73
CA PHE A 63 -2.17 0.22 -0.13
C PHE A 63 -2.14 1.24 -1.27
N ARG A 64 -0.98 1.83 -1.51
CA ARG A 64 -0.69 2.70 -2.65
C ARG A 64 0.58 2.26 -3.35
N HIS A 65 0.54 2.26 -4.66
CA HIS A 65 1.69 1.91 -5.49
C HIS A 65 2.77 2.99 -5.45
N PHE A 66 4.02 2.57 -5.29
CA PHE A 66 5.17 3.46 -5.44
C PHE A 66 6.36 2.70 -6.05
N PRO A 67 6.24 2.20 -7.31
CA PRO A 67 7.28 1.44 -7.96
C PRO A 67 8.53 2.31 -8.20
N LEU A 68 9.69 1.82 -7.71
CA LEU A 68 11.00 2.45 -7.89
C LEU A 68 11.69 1.84 -9.12
N SER A 69 11.13 2.03 -10.31
CA SER A 69 11.54 1.34 -11.55
C SER A 69 13.02 1.50 -11.92
N HIS A 70 13.70 2.54 -11.40
CA HIS A 70 15.15 2.73 -11.57
C HIS A 70 15.99 1.75 -10.72
N LYS A 71 15.42 1.13 -9.67
CA LYS A 71 16.04 0.11 -8.81
C LYS A 71 15.42 -1.27 -9.02
N HIS A 72 14.13 -1.29 -9.28
CA HIS A 72 13.28 -2.48 -9.34
C HIS A 72 12.60 -2.53 -10.73
N PRO A 73 13.23 -3.14 -11.73
CA PRO A 73 12.76 -3.05 -13.12
C PRO A 73 11.40 -3.70 -13.37
N ARG A 74 10.96 -4.65 -12.51
CA ARG A 74 9.66 -5.33 -12.62
C ARG A 74 8.54 -4.66 -11.80
N ALA A 75 8.87 -3.70 -10.93
CA ALA A 75 7.92 -3.09 -10.00
C ALA A 75 6.74 -2.42 -10.68
N GLN A 76 6.97 -1.72 -11.80
CA GLN A 76 5.90 -1.04 -12.53
C GLN A 76 4.91 -2.04 -13.14
N GLN A 77 5.43 -3.11 -13.78
CA GLN A 77 4.59 -4.13 -14.40
C GLN A 77 3.81 -4.92 -13.34
N ALA A 78 4.43 -5.25 -12.21
CA ALA A 78 3.76 -5.90 -11.09
C ALA A 78 2.63 -5.03 -10.50
N ALA A 79 2.84 -3.71 -10.40
CA ALA A 79 1.80 -2.78 -9.97
C ALA A 79 0.63 -2.73 -10.97
N GLU A 80 0.91 -2.68 -12.27
CA GLU A 80 -0.13 -2.71 -13.33
C GLU A 80 -0.87 -4.05 -13.34
N ALA A 81 -0.20 -5.18 -13.05
CA ALA A 81 -0.82 -6.50 -12.91
C ALA A 81 -1.78 -6.57 -11.72
N ALA A 82 -1.41 -5.96 -10.58
CA ALA A 82 -2.30 -5.87 -9.43
C ALA A 82 -3.59 -5.08 -9.75
N GLU A 83 -3.47 -3.99 -10.51
CA GLU A 83 -4.61 -3.19 -10.96
C GLU A 83 -5.46 -3.93 -12.01
N ALA A 84 -4.84 -4.72 -12.90
CA ALA A 84 -5.55 -5.57 -13.86
C ALA A 84 -6.35 -6.66 -13.13
N ALA A 85 -5.82 -7.19 -12.04
CA ALA A 85 -6.55 -8.10 -11.16
C ALA A 85 -7.65 -7.39 -10.38
N ASP A 86 -7.44 -6.13 -9.95
CA ASP A 86 -8.48 -5.29 -9.33
C ASP A 86 -9.69 -5.11 -10.22
N ALA A 87 -9.47 -4.84 -11.50
CA ALA A 87 -10.53 -4.71 -12.50
C ALA A 87 -11.39 -5.99 -12.67
N GLN A 88 -10.95 -7.09 -12.06
CA GLN A 88 -11.64 -8.37 -11.98
C GLN A 88 -11.95 -8.78 -10.52
N GLY A 89 -11.87 -7.83 -9.57
CA GLY A 89 -12.22 -8.03 -8.16
C GLY A 89 -11.22 -8.89 -7.36
N ARG A 90 -9.95 -8.96 -7.81
CA ARG A 90 -8.91 -9.82 -7.21
C ARG A 90 -7.66 -9.08 -6.78
N PHE A 91 -7.74 -7.76 -6.48
CA PHE A 91 -6.57 -6.98 -6.06
C PHE A 91 -5.77 -7.65 -4.93
N TRP A 92 -6.42 -7.90 -3.79
CA TRP A 92 -5.72 -8.40 -2.60
C TRP A 92 -5.14 -9.81 -2.78
N ALA A 93 -5.76 -10.62 -3.61
CA ALA A 93 -5.23 -11.95 -3.92
C ALA A 93 -3.98 -11.86 -4.81
N MET A 94 -3.97 -10.99 -5.81
CA MET A 94 -2.79 -10.71 -6.63
C MET A 94 -1.70 -10.02 -5.81
N HIS A 95 -2.05 -9.04 -4.98
CA HIS A 95 -1.14 -8.37 -4.06
C HIS A 95 -0.38 -9.37 -3.17
N ASP A 96 -1.09 -10.34 -2.61
CA ASP A 96 -0.48 -11.35 -1.75
C ASP A 96 0.48 -12.24 -2.56
N LEU A 97 0.10 -12.73 -3.74
CA LEU A 97 0.98 -13.52 -4.61
C LEU A 97 2.25 -12.76 -5.02
N LEU A 98 2.13 -11.49 -5.40
CA LEU A 98 3.27 -10.67 -5.81
C LEU A 98 4.28 -10.47 -4.67
N PHE A 99 3.83 -10.34 -3.42
CA PHE A 99 4.75 -10.25 -2.27
C PHE A 99 5.29 -11.61 -1.83
N GLU A 100 4.52 -12.66 -1.95
CA GLU A 100 4.94 -14.02 -1.59
C GLU A 100 5.96 -14.59 -2.59
N HIS A 101 6.01 -14.03 -3.81
CA HIS A 101 6.88 -14.47 -4.92
C HIS A 101 7.68 -13.31 -5.53
N GLN A 102 8.32 -12.48 -4.72
CA GLN A 102 9.03 -11.27 -5.18
C GLN A 102 10.15 -11.54 -6.21
N GLU A 103 10.70 -12.74 -6.24
CA GLU A 103 11.73 -13.13 -7.20
C GLU A 103 11.14 -13.49 -8.58
N ASP A 104 9.83 -13.80 -8.66
CA ASP A 104 9.13 -14.28 -9.84
C ASP A 104 8.09 -13.24 -10.30
N LEU A 105 8.57 -12.12 -10.85
CA LEU A 105 7.74 -11.00 -11.32
C LEU A 105 7.91 -10.74 -12.83
N GLU A 106 8.38 -11.74 -13.57
CA GLU A 106 8.41 -11.68 -15.02
C GLU A 106 6.98 -11.77 -15.58
N GLU A 107 6.79 -11.33 -16.81
CA GLU A 107 5.46 -11.35 -17.45
C GLU A 107 4.80 -12.72 -17.40
N LYS A 108 5.56 -13.80 -17.68
CA LYS A 108 5.08 -15.19 -17.59
C LYS A 108 4.55 -15.54 -16.19
N ASP A 109 5.18 -15.02 -15.13
CA ASP A 109 4.82 -15.30 -13.75
C ASP A 109 3.51 -14.56 -13.40
N LEU A 110 3.36 -13.31 -13.86
CA LEU A 110 2.14 -12.53 -13.68
C LEU A 110 0.94 -13.19 -14.36
N PHE A 111 1.13 -13.79 -15.54
CA PHE A 111 0.08 -14.57 -16.21
C PHE A 111 -0.25 -15.86 -15.46
N ALA A 112 0.74 -16.56 -14.91
CA ALA A 112 0.51 -17.76 -14.08
C ALA A 112 -0.28 -17.40 -12.80
N TYR A 113 -0.01 -16.24 -12.18
CA TYR A 113 -0.80 -15.75 -11.05
C TYR A 113 -2.24 -15.41 -11.45
N ALA A 114 -2.42 -14.77 -12.60
CA ALA A 114 -3.75 -14.45 -13.12
C ALA A 114 -4.57 -15.75 -13.35
N GLU A 115 -3.96 -16.79 -13.92
CA GLU A 115 -4.57 -18.11 -14.09
C GLU A 115 -4.90 -18.76 -12.74
N THR A 116 -3.96 -18.75 -11.79
CA THR A 116 -4.16 -19.28 -10.43
C THR A 116 -5.34 -18.61 -9.72
N LEU A 117 -5.55 -17.31 -9.96
CA LEU A 117 -6.65 -16.53 -9.40
C LEU A 117 -7.97 -16.69 -10.16
N GLY A 118 -7.98 -17.45 -11.26
CA GLY A 118 -9.16 -17.66 -12.12
C GLY A 118 -9.60 -16.39 -12.84
N LEU A 119 -8.66 -15.51 -13.19
CA LEU A 119 -8.94 -14.30 -13.97
C LEU A 119 -9.21 -14.65 -15.44
N ASP A 120 -9.96 -13.80 -16.13
CA ASP A 120 -10.03 -13.82 -17.59
C ASP A 120 -8.65 -13.45 -18.15
N ALA A 121 -7.94 -14.47 -18.64
CA ALA A 121 -6.56 -14.35 -19.11
C ALA A 121 -6.45 -13.45 -20.36
N GLU A 122 -7.44 -13.47 -21.26
CA GLU A 122 -7.43 -12.59 -22.44
C GLU A 122 -7.61 -11.13 -22.05
N ARG A 123 -8.53 -10.84 -21.14
CA ARG A 123 -8.73 -9.50 -20.59
C ARG A 123 -7.50 -9.03 -19.86
N PHE A 124 -6.94 -9.84 -18.99
CA PHE A 124 -5.71 -9.55 -18.25
C PHE A 124 -4.56 -9.24 -19.21
N GLY A 125 -4.37 -10.09 -20.24
CA GLY A 125 -3.31 -9.88 -21.26
C GLY A 125 -3.48 -8.57 -22.03
N ARG A 126 -4.70 -8.23 -22.46
CA ARG A 126 -4.98 -6.94 -23.11
C ARG A 126 -4.67 -5.77 -22.17
N ASP A 127 -5.12 -5.85 -20.91
CA ASP A 127 -4.92 -4.79 -19.93
C ASP A 127 -3.42 -4.54 -19.66
N ILE A 128 -2.58 -5.60 -19.63
CA ILE A 128 -1.12 -5.50 -19.50
C ILE A 128 -0.48 -4.93 -20.77
N ALA A 129 -0.81 -5.47 -21.95
CA ALA A 129 -0.24 -5.06 -23.23
C ALA A 129 -0.52 -3.56 -23.52
N ASP A 130 -1.73 -3.11 -23.24
CA ASP A 130 -2.17 -1.72 -23.45
C ASP A 130 -1.72 -0.79 -22.31
N ARG A 131 -1.06 -1.32 -21.28
CA ARG A 131 -0.67 -0.58 -20.08
C ARG A 131 -1.82 0.24 -19.48
N ARG A 132 -3.01 -0.37 -19.48
CA ARG A 132 -4.28 0.30 -19.16
C ARG A 132 -4.27 0.99 -17.81
N PHE A 133 -3.53 0.44 -16.85
CA PHE A 133 -3.49 0.93 -15.46
C PHE A 133 -2.25 1.77 -15.13
N ALA A 134 -1.38 2.08 -16.10
CA ALA A 134 -0.19 2.90 -15.87
C ALA A 134 -0.53 4.27 -15.22
N MET A 135 -1.62 4.90 -15.67
CA MET A 135 -2.08 6.18 -15.10
C MET A 135 -2.61 6.04 -13.67
N ARG A 136 -3.23 4.89 -13.32
CA ARG A 136 -3.68 4.61 -11.94
C ARG A 136 -2.48 4.52 -11.00
N VAL A 137 -1.46 3.73 -11.39
CA VAL A 137 -0.19 3.63 -10.66
C VAL A 137 0.51 4.99 -10.54
N SER A 138 0.56 5.76 -11.64
CA SER A 138 1.16 7.10 -11.64
C SER A 138 0.49 8.07 -10.66
N ARG A 139 -0.83 8.00 -10.48
CA ARG A 139 -1.54 8.82 -9.49
C ARG A 139 -1.09 8.53 -8.06
N ASP A 140 -0.85 7.28 -7.72
CA ASP A 140 -0.32 6.91 -6.40
C ASP A 140 1.10 7.42 -6.21
N VAL A 141 1.96 7.25 -7.22
CA VAL A 141 3.34 7.78 -7.20
C VAL A 141 3.34 9.29 -6.98
N GLU A 142 2.49 10.01 -7.71
CA GLU A 142 2.38 11.47 -7.59
C GLU A 142 1.86 11.88 -6.20
N SER A 143 0.85 11.16 -5.69
CA SER A 143 0.38 11.35 -4.31
C SER A 143 1.51 11.12 -3.30
N GLY A 144 2.30 10.05 -3.46
CA GLY A 144 3.45 9.77 -2.61
C GLY A 144 4.48 10.90 -2.64
N ARG A 145 4.84 11.39 -3.83
CA ARG A 145 5.79 12.51 -3.99
C ARG A 145 5.30 13.77 -3.28
N ARG A 146 4.03 14.13 -3.43
CA ARG A 146 3.45 15.28 -2.70
C ARG A 146 3.49 15.13 -1.19
N ASN A 147 3.47 13.88 -0.69
CA ASN A 147 3.60 13.56 0.74
C ASN A 147 5.05 13.30 1.19
N GLY A 148 6.04 13.64 0.37
CA GLY A 148 7.47 13.49 0.71
C GLY A 148 7.96 12.04 0.70
N VAL A 149 7.26 11.11 0.03
CA VAL A 149 7.73 9.73 -0.14
C VAL A 149 8.90 9.73 -1.11
N ALA A 150 10.06 9.24 -0.65
CA ALA A 150 11.29 9.13 -1.42
C ALA A 150 11.79 7.69 -1.56
N GLY A 151 11.15 6.74 -0.88
CA GLY A 151 11.52 5.33 -0.89
C GLY A 151 10.39 4.44 -0.39
N THR A 152 10.58 3.13 -0.51
CA THR A 152 9.59 2.12 -0.11
C THR A 152 10.18 1.08 0.83
N PRO A 153 9.38 0.60 1.80
CA PRO A 153 8.04 1.11 2.11
C PRO A 153 8.09 2.47 2.82
N THR A 154 7.06 3.29 2.64
CA THR A 154 6.81 4.45 3.50
C THR A 154 5.41 4.32 4.08
N PHE A 155 5.29 4.40 5.40
CA PHE A 155 4.01 4.26 6.10
C PHE A 155 3.61 5.55 6.77
N PHE A 156 2.29 5.78 6.79
CA PHE A 156 1.66 6.84 7.56
C PHE A 156 0.60 6.20 8.48
N LEU A 157 0.67 6.51 9.77
CA LEU A 157 -0.26 6.05 10.78
C LEU A 157 -1.14 7.21 11.19
N ASN A 158 -2.46 7.10 10.97
CA ASN A 158 -3.41 8.18 11.21
C ASN A 158 -2.94 9.55 10.65
N GLY A 159 -2.37 9.54 9.44
CA GLY A 159 -1.87 10.73 8.75
C GLY A 159 -0.45 11.18 9.13
N SER A 160 0.14 10.66 10.19
CA SER A 160 1.52 10.96 10.60
C SER A 160 2.50 9.97 9.97
N ARG A 161 3.57 10.49 9.36
CA ARG A 161 4.61 9.63 8.79
C ARG A 161 5.30 8.84 9.89
N HIS A 162 5.38 7.52 9.69
CA HIS A 162 6.19 6.66 10.53
C HIS A 162 7.68 6.86 10.21
N THR A 163 8.50 7.05 11.24
CA THR A 163 9.96 7.17 11.14
C THR A 163 10.62 5.93 11.74
N ASP A 164 11.79 5.58 11.23
CA ASP A 164 12.46 4.28 11.48
C ASP A 164 13.10 4.11 12.88
N GLU A 165 12.80 4.99 13.85
CA GLU A 165 13.30 4.88 15.22
C GLU A 165 12.75 3.65 15.98
N GLU A 166 11.56 3.18 15.59
CA GLU A 166 10.92 1.95 16.09
C GLU A 166 10.41 1.15 14.90
N THR A 167 10.33 -0.16 15.03
CA THR A 167 9.73 -0.98 13.97
C THR A 167 8.23 -0.67 13.83
N LEU A 168 7.72 -0.82 12.62
CA LEU A 168 6.29 -0.65 12.36
C LEU A 168 5.43 -1.52 13.30
N GLU A 169 5.88 -2.73 13.60
CA GLU A 169 5.21 -3.66 14.49
C GLU A 169 5.16 -3.12 15.93
N GLU A 170 6.29 -2.66 16.47
CA GLU A 170 6.37 -2.12 17.83
C GLU A 170 5.47 -0.90 18.02
N VAL A 171 5.53 0.05 17.08
CA VAL A 171 4.68 1.25 17.11
C VAL A 171 3.21 0.85 17.05
N MET A 172 2.84 -0.05 16.15
CA MET A 172 1.46 -0.46 15.99
C MET A 172 0.94 -1.21 17.21
N LEU A 173 1.73 -2.13 17.77
CA LEU A 173 1.36 -2.85 19.02
C LEU A 173 1.19 -1.87 20.18
N ARG A 174 2.12 -0.93 20.35
CA ARG A 174 2.05 0.09 21.40
C ARG A 174 0.79 0.95 21.30
N ILE A 175 0.42 1.37 20.11
CA ILE A 175 -0.80 2.14 19.86
C ILE A 175 -2.03 1.29 20.10
N MET A 176 -2.06 0.04 19.59
CA MET A 176 -3.19 -0.87 19.73
C MET A 176 -3.45 -1.29 21.18
N GLU A 177 -2.41 -1.40 21.98
CA GLU A 177 -2.49 -1.75 23.41
C GLU A 177 -2.81 -0.54 24.31
N GLY A 178 -2.99 0.65 23.72
CA GLY A 178 -3.32 1.87 24.46
C GLY A 178 -2.17 2.47 25.28
N ARG A 179 -0.92 2.05 24.98
CA ARG A 179 0.26 2.55 25.69
C ARG A 179 0.72 3.94 25.24
N VAL A 180 0.23 4.39 24.06
CA VAL A 180 0.44 5.75 23.53
C VAL A 180 -0.76 6.15 22.70
N SER A 181 -1.21 7.40 22.86
CA SER A 181 -2.22 8.00 21.99
C SER A 181 -1.64 8.30 20.60
N THR A 182 -2.44 8.09 19.55
CA THR A 182 -2.07 8.36 18.17
C THR A 182 -2.10 9.85 17.80
N ASN A 183 -2.77 10.66 18.65
CA ASN A 183 -2.89 12.12 18.48
C ASN A 183 -3.11 12.78 19.82
N LYS A 184 -2.79 14.08 19.93
CA LYS A 184 -3.05 14.93 21.10
C LYS A 184 -4.54 15.02 21.49
N GLU A 185 -5.43 14.49 20.67
CA GLU A 185 -6.90 14.47 20.91
C GLU A 185 -7.46 13.10 20.53
N ASP A 186 -7.46 12.13 21.33
CA ASP A 186 -7.98 10.75 21.23
C ASP A 186 -9.22 10.50 20.30
N LYS A 187 -9.24 11.12 19.13
CA LYS A 187 -10.30 10.93 18.12
C LYS A 187 -9.80 10.03 16.99
N PRO A 188 -10.61 9.07 16.52
CA PRO A 188 -10.29 8.31 15.32
C PRO A 188 -10.07 9.28 14.14
N TRP A 189 -9.00 9.05 13.39
CA TRP A 189 -8.71 9.82 12.19
C TRP A 189 -9.88 9.66 11.20
N GLN A 190 -10.48 10.79 10.81
CA GLN A 190 -11.51 10.83 9.77
C GLN A 190 -10.96 11.57 8.54
N PRO A 191 -10.94 10.95 7.36
CA PRO A 191 -10.64 11.66 6.12
C PRO A 191 -11.71 12.72 5.89
N LYS A 192 -11.28 13.94 5.57
CA LYS A 192 -12.19 15.02 5.14
C LYS A 192 -12.59 14.80 3.70
#